data_4c21c99c2da426486f317643cb0ce5aa
#
_entry.id   4c21c99c2da426486f317643cb0ce5aa
#
_cell.length_a   1.000
_cell.length_b   1.000
_cell.length_c   1.000
_cell.angle_alpha   90.00
_cell.angle_beta   90.00
_cell.angle_gamma   90.00
#
_symmetry.space_group_name_H-M   'P 1'
#
loop_
_entity.id
_entity.type
_entity.pdbx_description
1 polymer ?
#
loop_
_entity_poly.entity_id
_entity_poly.type
_entity_poly.pdbx_seq_one_letter_code
_entity_poly.pdbx_strand_id
1 'polypeptide(L)'
;AETYSNENYMVKVKWNKLMASKETEVYKNGFRKYDVCHGTAFLLQISGNGKIYPCGPFFNKERFYIGDIHEQSFFDIVMGDRYWEVHQDIVKSVDVHKDCAIGCRQDYVNKFLWDVKNPPEHENFI
;
A
#
# COMPACT_ATOMS: atom_id res chain seq x y z
N ALA A 1 -8.72 -24.84 -3.42
CA ALA A 1 -7.30 -24.70 -3.10
C ALA A 1 -6.87 -25.76 -2.08
N GLU A 2 -7.66 -26.02 -1.03
CA GLU A 2 -7.33 -27.01 0.02
C GLU A 2 -7.31 -28.46 -0.50
N THR A 3 -8.03 -28.73 -1.58
CA THR A 3 -8.01 -30.02 -2.28
C THR A 3 -6.64 -30.43 -2.85
N TYR A 4 -5.72 -29.49 -2.95
CA TYR A 4 -4.33 -29.75 -3.40
C TYR A 4 -3.37 -30.05 -2.25
N SER A 5 -3.87 -30.14 -1.01
CA SER A 5 -3.06 -30.56 0.13
C SER A 5 -2.81 -32.07 0.11
N ASN A 6 -1.62 -32.49 0.58
CA ASN A 6 -1.23 -33.86 0.81
C ASN A 6 -0.39 -33.97 2.10
N GLU A 7 0.12 -35.16 2.43
CA GLU A 7 0.90 -35.41 3.64
C GLU A 7 2.17 -34.55 3.78
N ASN A 8 2.76 -34.10 2.67
CA ASN A 8 3.99 -33.32 2.62
C ASN A 8 3.76 -31.82 2.36
N TYR A 9 2.53 -31.43 2.00
CA TYR A 9 2.23 -30.08 1.57
C TYR A 9 0.80 -29.65 1.95
N MET A 10 0.68 -28.55 2.66
CA MET A 10 -0.61 -27.99 3.09
C MET A 10 -0.92 -26.67 2.41
N VAL A 11 -2.00 -26.61 1.67
CA VAL A 11 -2.54 -25.36 1.12
C VAL A 11 -3.57 -24.76 2.09
N LYS A 12 -3.27 -23.57 2.59
CA LYS A 12 -4.21 -22.80 3.43
C LYS A 12 -4.72 -21.57 2.69
N VAL A 13 -6.03 -21.40 2.66
CA VAL A 13 -6.67 -20.21 2.11
C VAL A 13 -6.93 -19.21 3.22
N LYS A 14 -6.51 -17.96 3.03
CA LYS A 14 -6.83 -16.86 3.96
C LYS A 14 -8.24 -16.31 3.66
N TRP A 15 -9.25 -17.10 3.98
CA TRP A 15 -10.66 -16.76 3.73
C TRP A 15 -11.04 -15.40 4.31
N ASN A 16 -10.62 -15.10 5.53
CA ASN A 16 -10.92 -13.81 6.18
C ASN A 16 -10.45 -12.61 5.33
N LYS A 17 -9.25 -12.71 4.75
CA LYS A 17 -8.74 -11.63 3.89
C LYS A 17 -9.51 -11.53 2.58
N LEU A 18 -9.86 -12.66 1.99
CA LEU A 18 -10.62 -12.70 0.74
C LEU A 18 -12.04 -12.15 0.95
N MET A 19 -12.72 -12.56 2.03
CA MET A 19 -14.06 -12.08 2.36
C MET A 19 -14.03 -10.59 2.72
N ALA A 20 -13.12 -10.16 3.58
CA ALA A 20 -12.96 -8.75 3.93
C ALA A 20 -12.70 -7.87 2.70
N SER A 21 -11.89 -8.33 1.74
CA SER A 21 -11.66 -7.58 0.50
C SER A 21 -12.92 -7.45 -0.36
N LYS A 22 -13.75 -8.49 -0.39
CA LYS A 22 -15.04 -8.49 -1.13
C LYS A 22 -16.12 -7.63 -0.47
N GLU A 23 -16.05 -7.46 0.84
CA GLU A 23 -17.02 -6.70 1.63
C GLU A 23 -16.68 -5.21 1.71
N THR A 24 -15.45 -4.83 1.37
CA THR A 24 -15.05 -3.42 1.40
C THR A 24 -15.78 -2.59 0.34
N GLU A 25 -16.04 -1.33 0.65
CA GLU A 25 -16.63 -0.39 -0.30
C GLU A 25 -15.81 -0.26 -1.58
N VAL A 26 -14.48 -0.33 -1.47
CA VAL A 26 -13.57 -0.31 -2.62
C VAL A 26 -13.82 -1.48 -3.56
N TYR A 27 -14.12 -2.67 -3.03
CA TYR A 27 -14.43 -3.84 -3.85
C TYR A 27 -15.82 -3.76 -4.45
N LYS A 28 -16.82 -3.35 -3.65
CA LYS A 28 -18.23 -3.31 -4.05
C LYS A 28 -18.52 -2.16 -5.02
N ASN A 29 -17.94 -0.99 -4.77
CA ASN A 29 -18.30 0.26 -5.40
C ASN A 29 -17.15 0.93 -6.15
N GLY A 30 -15.93 0.37 -6.10
CA GLY A 30 -14.73 1.00 -6.67
C GLY A 30 -14.34 2.32 -6.02
N PHE A 31 -14.89 2.62 -4.84
CA PHE A 31 -14.79 3.94 -4.19
C PHE A 31 -13.82 3.93 -3.00
N ARG A 32 -12.95 4.93 -2.98
CA ARG A 32 -12.17 5.33 -1.79
C ARG A 32 -12.60 6.72 -1.37
N LYS A 33 -12.72 6.97 -0.05
CA LYS A 33 -13.08 8.28 0.47
C LYS A 33 -11.97 9.33 0.37
N TYR A 34 -10.77 8.92 -0.06
CA TYR A 34 -9.59 9.77 -0.24
C TYR A 34 -9.12 9.71 -1.70
N ASP A 35 -8.57 10.82 -2.20
CA ASP A 35 -8.10 10.96 -3.57
C ASP A 35 -6.57 10.86 -3.69
N VAL A 36 -5.86 10.91 -2.55
CA VAL A 36 -4.40 10.98 -2.49
C VAL A 36 -3.84 9.88 -1.59
N CYS A 37 -2.77 9.20 -2.04
CA CYS A 37 -2.10 8.22 -1.23
C CYS A 37 -0.94 8.84 -0.43
N HIS A 38 -1.11 8.94 0.89
CA HIS A 38 -0.05 9.28 1.84
C HIS A 38 0.56 8.04 2.51
N GLY A 39 -0.04 6.88 2.34
CA GLY A 39 0.41 5.62 2.95
C GLY A 39 1.82 5.20 2.56
N THR A 40 2.31 5.64 1.40
CA THR A 40 3.67 5.37 0.94
C THR A 40 4.77 6.04 1.77
N ALA A 41 4.43 7.04 2.60
CA ALA A 41 5.34 7.62 3.58
C ALA A 41 5.55 6.74 4.83
N PHE A 42 4.73 5.69 5.00
CA PHE A 42 4.75 4.82 6.19
C PHE A 42 5.13 3.38 5.87
N LEU A 43 5.21 3.03 4.60
CA LEU A 43 5.48 1.66 4.17
C LEU A 43 6.32 1.66 2.90
N LEU A 44 7.41 0.91 2.94
CA LEU A 44 8.21 0.54 1.79
C LEU A 44 8.11 -0.96 1.53
N GLN A 45 8.39 -1.36 0.30
CA GLN A 45 8.45 -2.77 -0.08
C GLN A 45 9.80 -3.04 -0.76
N ILE A 46 10.47 -4.09 -0.29
CA ILE A 46 11.69 -4.61 -0.88
C ILE A 46 11.28 -5.77 -1.78
N SER A 47 11.64 -5.69 -3.05
CA SER A 47 11.42 -6.77 -4.00
C SER A 47 12.45 -7.89 -3.81
N GLY A 48 12.19 -9.07 -4.40
CA GLY A 48 13.07 -10.23 -4.24
C GLY A 48 14.49 -10.04 -4.78
N ASN A 49 14.75 -8.99 -5.56
CA ASN A 49 16.07 -8.62 -6.08
C ASN A 49 16.73 -7.44 -5.31
N GLY A 50 16.24 -7.14 -4.10
CA GLY A 50 16.81 -6.09 -3.26
C GLY A 50 16.40 -4.66 -3.59
N LYS A 51 15.65 -4.43 -4.67
CA LYS A 51 15.18 -3.09 -5.04
C LYS A 51 14.00 -2.65 -4.20
N ILE A 52 14.00 -1.36 -3.84
CA ILE A 52 13.00 -0.74 -2.99
C ILE A 52 12.02 0.09 -3.81
N TYR A 53 10.74 -0.09 -3.51
CA TYR A 53 9.61 0.58 -4.13
C TYR A 53 8.57 1.02 -3.07
N PRO A 54 7.72 2.02 -3.35
CA PRO A 54 6.72 2.49 -2.40
C PRO A 54 5.59 1.49 -2.16
N CYS A 55 5.24 0.69 -3.17
CA CYS A 55 4.20 -0.37 -3.05
C CYS A 55 4.23 -1.34 -4.24
N GLY A 56 3.49 -2.46 -4.10
CA GLY A 56 3.47 -3.55 -5.07
C GLY A 56 3.10 -3.18 -6.50
N PRO A 57 2.03 -2.39 -6.75
CA PRO A 57 1.67 -1.94 -8.10
C PRO A 57 2.77 -1.20 -8.87
N PHE A 58 3.79 -0.71 -8.16
CA PHE A 58 4.88 0.07 -8.75
C PHE A 58 6.20 -0.70 -8.86
N PHE A 59 6.21 -1.99 -8.54
CA PHE A 59 7.39 -2.83 -8.77
C PHE A 59 7.82 -2.78 -10.23
N ASN A 60 9.14 -2.71 -10.46
CA ASN A 60 9.80 -2.64 -11.77
C ASN A 60 9.44 -1.41 -12.62
N LYS A 61 8.81 -0.38 -12.02
CA LYS A 61 8.61 0.91 -12.67
C LYS A 61 9.72 1.84 -12.24
N GLU A 62 10.61 2.19 -13.17
CA GLU A 62 11.80 3.04 -12.93
C GLU A 62 11.44 4.36 -12.26
N ARG A 63 10.34 4.96 -12.67
CA ARG A 63 9.82 6.20 -12.08
C ARG A 63 9.67 6.14 -10.56
N PHE A 64 9.29 4.97 -10.01
CA PHE A 64 9.03 4.75 -8.60
C PHE A 64 10.13 3.95 -7.88
N TYR A 65 11.25 3.72 -8.55
CA TYR A 65 12.42 3.12 -7.94
C TYR A 65 13.02 4.08 -6.91
N ILE A 66 13.28 3.57 -5.70
CA ILE A 66 13.80 4.38 -4.59
C ILE A 66 15.28 4.08 -4.35
N GLY A 67 15.67 2.80 -4.35
CA GLY A 67 17.05 2.38 -4.10
C GLY A 67 17.21 0.87 -4.09
N ASP A 68 18.44 0.40 -3.87
CA ASP A 68 18.80 -1.02 -3.82
C ASP A 68 19.62 -1.30 -2.56
N ILE A 69 19.21 -2.29 -1.76
CA ILE A 69 19.89 -2.68 -0.52
C ILE A 69 21.24 -3.34 -0.74
N HIS A 70 21.57 -3.71 -1.98
CA HIS A 70 22.90 -4.20 -2.36
C HIS A 70 23.90 -3.06 -2.64
N GLU A 71 23.39 -1.86 -2.91
CA GLU A 71 24.22 -0.69 -3.26
C GLU A 71 24.35 0.31 -2.10
N GLN A 72 23.30 0.41 -1.27
CA GLN A 72 23.21 1.40 -0.19
C GLN A 72 22.63 0.77 1.08
N SER A 73 22.96 1.33 2.25
CA SER A 73 22.29 0.93 3.47
C SER A 73 20.80 1.31 3.43
N PHE A 74 19.95 0.50 4.07
CA PHE A 74 18.52 0.83 4.16
C PHE A 74 18.29 2.19 4.80
N PHE A 75 19.10 2.55 5.79
CA PHE A 75 19.03 3.85 6.46
C PHE A 75 19.29 5.01 5.48
N ASP A 76 20.33 4.92 4.66
CA ASP A 76 20.67 5.95 3.69
C ASP A 76 19.57 6.11 2.63
N ILE A 77 18.96 5.00 2.22
CA ILE A 77 17.85 5.01 1.27
C ILE A 77 16.63 5.75 1.84
N VAL A 78 16.21 5.45 3.09
CA VAL A 78 15.02 6.07 3.68
C VAL A 78 15.25 7.50 4.15
N MET A 79 16.50 7.88 4.42
CA MET A 79 16.87 9.26 4.77
C MET A 79 17.23 10.10 3.54
N GLY A 80 17.38 9.47 2.39
CA GLY A 80 17.71 10.14 1.14
C GLY A 80 16.55 10.89 0.48
N ASP A 81 16.90 11.86 -0.34
CA ASP A 81 15.92 12.71 -1.04
C ASP A 81 15.02 11.89 -1.97
N ARG A 82 15.56 10.85 -2.61
CA ARG A 82 14.84 10.01 -3.56
C ARG A 82 13.60 9.37 -2.97
N TYR A 83 13.63 8.97 -1.71
CA TYR A 83 12.47 8.45 -0.99
C TYR A 83 11.31 9.46 -0.98
N TRP A 84 11.60 10.71 -0.63
CA TRP A 84 10.60 11.77 -0.55
C TRP A 84 10.15 12.27 -1.92
N GLU A 85 11.05 12.31 -2.91
CA GLU A 85 10.70 12.64 -4.30
C GLU A 85 9.65 11.65 -4.85
N VAL A 86 9.89 10.34 -4.67
CA VAL A 86 8.94 9.30 -5.10
C VAL A 86 7.62 9.41 -4.36
N HIS A 87 7.65 9.68 -3.05
CA HIS A 87 6.44 9.89 -2.28
C HIS A 87 5.64 11.10 -2.80
N GLN A 88 6.30 12.22 -3.02
CA GLN A 88 5.66 13.43 -3.55
C GLN A 88 5.12 13.22 -4.97
N ASP A 89 5.82 12.45 -5.79
CA ASP A 89 5.35 12.10 -7.13
C ASP A 89 4.08 11.27 -7.07
N ILE A 90 3.98 10.31 -6.17
CA ILE A 90 2.75 9.53 -5.95
C ILE A 90 1.60 10.43 -5.52
N VAL A 91 1.83 11.31 -4.55
CA VAL A 91 0.82 12.27 -4.07
C VAL A 91 0.26 13.14 -5.19
N LYS A 92 1.11 13.54 -6.13
CA LYS A 92 0.75 14.46 -7.21
C LYS A 92 0.14 13.79 -8.44
N SER A 93 0.50 12.55 -8.72
CA SER A 93 0.26 11.97 -10.06
C SER A 93 -0.45 10.63 -10.09
N VAL A 94 -0.57 9.94 -8.95
CA VAL A 94 -1.22 8.63 -8.90
C VAL A 94 -2.70 8.78 -8.60
N ASP A 95 -3.54 8.30 -9.51
CA ASP A 95 -4.98 8.19 -9.30
C ASP A 95 -5.26 6.94 -8.44
N VAL A 96 -5.59 7.14 -7.16
CA VAL A 96 -5.84 6.04 -6.22
C VAL A 96 -7.04 5.17 -6.61
N HIS A 97 -7.94 5.68 -7.41
CA HIS A 97 -9.13 4.95 -7.85
C HIS A 97 -8.85 4.03 -9.04
N LYS A 98 -7.85 4.37 -9.87
CA LYS A 98 -7.48 3.62 -11.08
C LYS A 98 -6.20 2.79 -10.92
N ASP A 99 -5.17 3.39 -10.29
CA ASP A 99 -3.83 2.82 -10.28
C ASP A 99 -3.55 1.89 -9.09
N CYS A 100 -4.42 1.93 -8.06
CA CYS A 100 -4.22 1.17 -6.83
C CYS A 100 -4.95 -0.17 -6.82
N ALA A 101 -4.29 -1.18 -6.23
CA ALA A 101 -4.87 -2.50 -6.04
C ALA A 101 -6.00 -2.47 -4.99
N ILE A 102 -7.03 -3.30 -5.20
CA ILE A 102 -8.05 -3.61 -4.21
C ILE A 102 -7.39 -4.35 -3.03
N GLY A 103 -7.77 -4.00 -1.80
CA GLY A 103 -7.20 -4.61 -0.59
C GLY A 103 -5.79 -4.13 -0.25
N CYS A 104 -5.44 -2.91 -0.65
CA CYS A 104 -4.19 -2.25 -0.29
C CYS A 104 -4.05 -2.14 1.23
N ARG A 105 -2.90 -2.54 1.78
CA ARG A 105 -2.63 -2.42 3.23
C ARG A 105 -2.54 -0.97 3.70
N GLN A 106 -2.17 -0.06 2.81
CA GLN A 106 -2.07 1.37 3.11
C GLN A 106 -3.43 2.08 3.12
N ASP A 107 -4.50 1.39 2.73
CA ASP A 107 -5.86 1.92 2.73
C ASP A 107 -6.30 2.39 4.13
N TYR A 108 -5.93 1.65 5.18
CA TYR A 108 -6.21 2.03 6.57
C TYR A 108 -5.50 3.33 6.98
N VAL A 109 -4.23 3.49 6.59
CA VAL A 109 -3.46 4.71 6.86
C VAL A 109 -4.10 5.91 6.15
N ASN A 110 -4.41 5.74 4.87
CA ASN A 110 -5.02 6.80 4.09
C ASN A 110 -6.42 7.20 4.60
N LYS A 111 -7.23 6.22 5.02
CA LYS A 111 -8.53 6.47 5.66
C LYS A 111 -8.37 7.25 6.96
N PHE A 112 -7.46 6.82 7.82
CA PHE A 112 -7.17 7.53 9.07
C PHE A 112 -6.75 8.98 8.82
N LEU A 113 -5.80 9.20 7.90
CA LEU A 113 -5.34 10.55 7.56
C LEU A 113 -6.44 11.41 6.95
N TRP A 114 -7.33 10.81 6.17
CA TRP A 114 -8.52 11.47 5.65
C TRP A 114 -9.45 11.91 6.79
N ASP A 115 -9.73 11.03 7.75
CA ASP A 115 -10.59 11.33 8.87
C ASP A 115 -10.00 12.43 9.77
N VAL A 116 -8.69 12.40 10.01
CA VAL A 116 -7.99 13.49 10.73
C VAL A 116 -8.14 14.85 10.01
N LYS A 117 -8.09 14.84 8.67
CA LYS A 117 -8.25 16.06 7.87
C LYS A 117 -9.70 16.52 7.76
N ASN A 118 -10.65 15.58 7.82
CA ASN A 118 -12.07 15.81 7.66
C ASN A 118 -12.84 15.20 8.85
N PRO A 119 -12.65 15.71 10.07
CA PRO A 119 -13.27 15.15 11.25
C PRO A 119 -14.80 15.25 11.18
N PRO A 120 -15.56 14.24 11.63
CA PRO A 120 -17.00 14.35 11.78
C PRO A 120 -17.36 15.38 12.85
N GLU A 121 -18.57 15.95 12.75
CA GLU A 121 -19.03 17.08 13.58
C GLU A 121 -18.95 16.86 15.11
N HIS A 122 -18.85 15.63 15.59
CA HIS A 122 -18.91 15.29 17.01
C HIS A 122 -17.71 14.46 17.52
N GLU A 123 -16.58 14.47 16.83
CA GLU A 123 -15.41 13.64 17.18
C GLU A 123 -14.71 14.09 18.49
N ASN A 124 -15.02 15.29 19.00
CA ASN A 124 -14.41 15.85 20.20
C ASN A 124 -15.15 15.57 21.51
N PHE A 125 -16.17 14.74 21.48
CA PHE A 125 -16.88 14.30 22.67
C PHE A 125 -16.38 12.90 23.09
N ILE A 126 -15.25 12.88 23.81
CA ILE A 126 -14.82 11.74 24.61
C ILE A 126 -15.04 12.10 26.08
#